data_d3faeeef834317fc7ce82cbcc610a4e2
#
_entry.id   d3faeeef834317fc7ce82cbcc610a4e2
#
_cell.length_a   1.000
_cell.length_b   1.000
_cell.length_c   1.000
_cell.angle_alpha   90.00
_cell.angle_beta   90.00
_cell.angle_gamma   90.00
#
_symmetry.space_group_name_H-M   'P 1'
#
loop_
_entity.id
_entity.type
_entity.pdbx_description
1 polymer ?
#
loop_
_entity_poly.entity_id
_entity_poly.type
_entity_poly.pdbx_seq_one_letter_code
_entity_poly.pdbx_strand_id
1 'polypeptide(L)'
;MQGFAEPILAYTCIQMKASSELARLSELALRQRRQGLATQLPPVTETLRGSLVERYVTCGNPACKCAKGERHGPIWYLTVTLGPGKTTGGIVASDQVEQVRDWVQNYQKVKDHLEKISAINRELLRRERDQRRRRKAGKES
;
A
#
# COMPACT_ATOMS: atom_id res chain seq x y z
N MET A 1 -13.37 25.05 -8.65
CA MET A 1 -12.19 24.74 -7.77
C MET A 1 -12.70 24.24 -6.44
N GLN A 2 -12.89 22.97 -6.32
CA GLN A 2 -13.14 22.35 -5.02
C GLN A 2 -11.89 21.56 -4.68
N GLY A 3 -11.18 22.03 -3.64
CA GLY A 3 -9.93 21.48 -3.18
C GLY A 3 -10.11 20.05 -2.65
N PHE A 4 -9.32 19.15 -3.17
CA PHE A 4 -9.04 17.87 -2.55
C PHE A 4 -8.22 18.12 -1.27
N ALA A 5 -8.90 18.46 -0.20
CA ALA A 5 -8.31 18.57 1.13
C ALA A 5 -8.89 17.49 2.02
N GLU A 6 -8.72 16.22 1.62
CA GLU A 6 -8.91 15.09 2.55
C GLU A 6 -8.29 13.84 1.94
N PRO A 7 -7.15 13.49 2.37
CA PRO A 7 -6.87 12.45 3.36
C PRO A 7 -5.65 12.71 4.26
N ILE A 8 -5.14 13.94 4.28
CA ILE A 8 -3.90 14.27 5.02
C ILE A 8 -4.09 14.12 6.54
N LEU A 9 -5.26 14.47 7.06
CA LEU A 9 -5.57 14.39 8.50
C LEU A 9 -5.71 12.95 9.00
N ALA A 10 -6.35 12.06 8.25
CA ALA A 10 -6.47 10.65 8.61
C ALA A 10 -5.12 9.93 8.55
N TYR A 11 -4.31 10.24 7.53
CA TYR A 11 -2.97 9.70 7.37
C TYR A 11 -2.03 10.16 8.47
N THR A 12 -2.12 11.43 8.86
CA THR A 12 -1.33 12.01 9.96
C THR A 12 -1.68 11.39 11.31
N CYS A 13 -2.96 11.13 11.57
CA CYS A 13 -3.42 10.53 12.82
C CYS A 13 -2.97 9.06 12.96
N ILE A 14 -3.02 8.28 11.88
CA ILE A 14 -2.54 6.90 11.85
C ILE A 14 -1.02 6.84 12.03
N GLN A 15 -0.29 7.75 11.41
CA GLN A 15 1.17 7.85 11.55
C GLN A 15 1.58 8.28 12.96
N MET A 16 0.84 9.18 13.60
CA MET A 16 1.10 9.59 14.99
C MET A 16 0.88 8.44 15.98
N LYS A 17 -0.15 7.62 15.80
CA LYS A 17 -0.39 6.43 16.63
C LYS A 17 0.71 5.38 16.46
N ALA A 18 1.10 5.08 15.25
CA ALA A 18 2.20 4.16 14.95
C ALA A 18 3.53 4.67 15.53
N SER A 19 3.78 5.97 15.46
CA SER A 19 4.98 6.60 16.05
C SER A 19 5.01 6.46 17.58
N SER A 20 3.87 6.63 18.25
CA SER A 20 3.80 6.50 19.71
C SER A 20 3.99 5.06 20.19
N GLU A 21 3.50 4.07 19.43
CA GLU A 21 3.72 2.65 19.71
C GLU A 21 5.21 2.28 19.58
N LEU A 22 5.84 2.68 18.48
CA LEU A 22 7.26 2.41 18.23
C LEU A 22 8.16 3.07 19.29
N ALA A 23 7.80 4.25 19.79
CA ALA A 23 8.55 4.95 20.83
C ALA A 23 8.61 4.18 22.17
N ARG A 24 7.65 3.30 22.43
CA ARG A 24 7.59 2.47 23.66
C ARG A 24 8.44 1.19 23.57
N LEU A 25 8.81 0.77 22.37
CA LEU A 25 9.59 -0.45 22.17
C LEU A 25 11.08 -0.21 22.47
N SER A 26 11.76 -1.24 22.98
CA SER A 26 13.22 -1.21 23.10
C SER A 26 13.89 -1.17 21.72
N GLU A 27 15.14 -0.74 21.66
CA GLU A 27 15.90 -0.74 20.42
C GLU A 27 16.05 -2.14 19.83
N LEU A 28 16.28 -3.13 20.70
CA LEU A 28 16.34 -4.53 20.30
C LEU A 28 15.01 -5.00 19.68
N ALA A 29 13.88 -4.69 20.32
CA ALA A 29 12.56 -5.05 19.83
C ALA A 29 12.26 -4.40 18.46
N LEU A 30 12.67 -3.14 18.27
CA LEU A 30 12.56 -2.45 16.98
C LEU A 30 13.37 -3.16 15.88
N ARG A 31 14.61 -3.56 16.17
CA ARG A 31 15.47 -4.27 15.22
C ARG A 31 14.92 -5.65 14.88
N GLN A 32 14.42 -6.39 15.86
CA GLN A 32 13.78 -7.69 15.66
C GLN A 32 12.51 -7.57 14.82
N ARG A 33 11.65 -6.60 15.12
CA ARG A 33 10.44 -6.34 14.34
C ARG A 33 10.75 -5.99 12.89
N ARG A 34 11.76 -5.15 12.66
CA ARG A 34 12.25 -4.80 11.32
C ARG A 34 12.71 -6.03 10.54
N GLN A 35 13.51 -6.88 11.17
CA GLN A 35 14.00 -8.12 10.56
C GLN A 35 12.84 -9.06 10.24
N GLY A 36 11.88 -9.23 11.14
CA GLY A 36 10.67 -10.05 10.92
C GLY A 36 9.86 -9.56 9.71
N LEU A 37 9.66 -8.25 9.59
CA LEU A 37 8.97 -7.68 8.43
C LEU A 37 9.72 -7.95 7.12
N ALA A 38 11.04 -7.85 7.12
CA ALA A 38 11.85 -8.12 5.93
C ALA A 38 11.80 -9.59 5.49
N THR A 39 11.76 -10.53 6.43
CA THR A 39 11.69 -11.96 6.14
C THR A 39 10.29 -12.44 5.73
N GLN A 40 9.25 -11.67 6.01
CA GLN A 40 7.85 -11.99 5.68
C GLN A 40 7.39 -11.36 4.36
N LEU A 41 8.29 -10.77 3.60
CA LEU A 41 7.96 -10.23 2.28
C LEU A 41 7.55 -11.35 1.32
N PRO A 42 6.45 -11.19 0.57
CA PRO A 42 6.14 -12.09 -0.52
C PRO A 42 7.18 -11.98 -1.64
N PRO A 43 7.24 -12.94 -2.59
CA PRO A 43 8.14 -12.87 -3.73
C PRO A 43 7.91 -11.56 -4.52
N VAL A 44 8.96 -10.75 -4.65
CA VAL A 44 8.89 -9.46 -5.35
C VAL A 44 8.59 -9.64 -6.84
N THR A 45 9.01 -10.77 -7.41
CA THR A 45 8.72 -11.16 -8.80
C THR A 45 7.22 -11.43 -9.06
N GLU A 46 6.45 -11.67 -8.03
CA GLU A 46 5.02 -11.97 -8.08
C GLU A 46 4.19 -10.81 -7.52
N THR A 47 4.51 -9.61 -7.96
CA THR A 47 3.82 -8.38 -7.55
C THR A 47 3.28 -7.62 -8.75
N LEU A 48 2.09 -7.05 -8.61
CA LEU A 48 1.47 -6.22 -9.63
C LEU A 48 0.81 -4.99 -8.98
N ARG A 49 1.23 -3.81 -9.40
CA ARG A 49 0.58 -2.59 -8.97
C ARG A 49 -0.70 -2.36 -9.74
N GLY A 50 -1.80 -2.19 -9.06
CA GLY A 50 -3.10 -1.89 -9.67
C GLY A 50 -4.26 -2.28 -8.77
N SER A 51 -5.44 -2.14 -9.31
CA SER A 51 -6.69 -2.55 -8.69
C SER A 51 -7.46 -3.47 -9.63
N LEU A 52 -7.85 -4.63 -9.12
CA LEU A 52 -8.69 -5.57 -9.85
C LEU A 52 -10.16 -5.26 -9.55
N VAL A 53 -10.93 -4.91 -10.57
CA VAL A 53 -12.31 -4.47 -10.46
C VAL A 53 -13.22 -5.39 -11.25
N GLU A 54 -14.26 -5.86 -10.61
CA GLU A 54 -15.34 -6.60 -11.26
C GLU A 54 -16.31 -5.63 -11.94
N ARG A 55 -16.64 -5.89 -13.19
CA ARG A 55 -17.57 -5.08 -13.98
C ARG A 55 -18.61 -5.91 -14.68
N TYR A 56 -19.79 -5.35 -14.83
CA TYR A 56 -20.87 -5.85 -15.66
C TYR A 56 -21.15 -4.83 -16.76
N VAL A 57 -21.16 -5.29 -18.01
CA VAL A 57 -21.21 -4.42 -19.19
C VAL A 57 -22.37 -4.77 -20.10
N THR A 58 -22.77 -3.81 -20.93
CA THR A 58 -23.70 -4.01 -22.04
C THR A 58 -22.94 -4.06 -23.37
N CYS A 59 -23.34 -4.94 -24.28
CA CYS A 59 -22.66 -5.10 -25.59
C CYS A 59 -23.12 -4.11 -26.66
N GLY A 60 -24.14 -3.29 -26.37
CA GLY A 60 -24.70 -2.35 -27.34
C GLY A 60 -25.59 -2.97 -28.43
N ASN A 61 -25.76 -4.29 -28.46
CA ASN A 61 -26.67 -4.96 -29.37
C ASN A 61 -28.10 -4.88 -28.85
N PRO A 62 -29.05 -4.23 -29.56
CA PRO A 62 -30.44 -4.09 -29.12
C PRO A 62 -31.19 -5.41 -29.02
N ALA A 63 -30.75 -6.47 -29.72
CA ALA A 63 -31.32 -7.81 -29.64
C ALA A 63 -30.81 -8.63 -28.46
N CYS A 64 -29.79 -8.16 -27.75
CA CYS A 64 -29.21 -8.84 -26.61
C CYS A 64 -30.06 -8.64 -25.35
N LYS A 65 -30.08 -9.64 -24.45
CA LYS A 65 -30.72 -9.56 -23.14
C LYS A 65 -30.18 -8.42 -22.27
N CYS A 66 -28.93 -8.00 -22.47
CA CYS A 66 -28.33 -6.88 -21.75
C CYS A 66 -29.02 -5.53 -22.03
N ALA A 67 -29.66 -5.38 -23.18
CA ALA A 67 -30.50 -4.23 -23.50
C ALA A 67 -31.76 -4.15 -22.64
N LYS A 68 -32.19 -5.27 -22.03
CA LYS A 68 -33.34 -5.40 -21.13
C LYS A 68 -32.98 -5.40 -19.65
N GLY A 69 -31.71 -5.14 -19.29
CA GLY A 69 -31.23 -5.05 -17.93
C GLY A 69 -30.31 -6.19 -17.46
N GLU A 70 -30.20 -7.29 -18.19
CA GLU A 70 -29.26 -8.39 -17.88
C GLU A 70 -27.89 -8.09 -18.46
N ARG A 71 -27.02 -7.45 -17.67
CA ARG A 71 -25.65 -7.12 -18.11
C ARG A 71 -24.80 -8.37 -18.26
N HIS A 72 -23.81 -8.31 -19.18
CA HIS A 72 -22.78 -9.32 -19.32
C HIS A 72 -21.76 -9.20 -18.21
N GLY A 73 -21.28 -10.34 -17.73
CA GLY A 73 -20.24 -10.39 -16.73
C GLY A 73 -20.35 -11.59 -15.80
N PRO A 74 -19.50 -11.66 -14.78
CA PRO A 74 -18.50 -10.65 -14.44
C PRO A 74 -17.33 -10.56 -15.43
N ILE A 75 -16.91 -9.34 -15.75
CA ILE A 75 -15.67 -9.07 -16.47
C ILE A 75 -14.69 -8.42 -15.51
N TRP A 76 -13.49 -8.95 -15.41
CA TRP A 76 -12.46 -8.44 -14.55
C TRP A 76 -11.57 -7.45 -15.27
N TYR A 77 -11.37 -6.31 -14.68
CA TYR A 77 -10.60 -5.20 -15.21
C TYR A 77 -9.47 -4.86 -14.26
N LEU A 78 -8.22 -4.89 -14.75
CA LEU A 78 -7.08 -4.36 -14.04
C LEU A 78 -6.91 -2.89 -14.39
N THR A 79 -6.89 -2.02 -13.39
CA THR A 79 -6.63 -0.58 -13.55
C THR A 79 -5.37 -0.19 -12.80
N VAL A 80 -4.52 0.61 -13.45
CA VAL A 80 -3.27 1.11 -12.89
C VAL A 80 -3.23 2.62 -13.05
N THR A 81 -3.08 3.35 -11.94
CA THR A 81 -2.85 4.79 -11.97
C THR A 81 -1.36 5.06 -12.16
N LEU A 82 -1.00 5.69 -13.27
CA LEU A 82 0.39 6.01 -13.63
C LEU A 82 0.83 7.38 -13.09
N GLY A 83 -0.11 8.26 -12.84
CA GLY A 83 0.12 9.61 -12.33
C GLY A 83 -1.19 10.39 -12.21
N PRO A 84 -1.16 11.67 -11.82
CA PRO A 84 -2.37 12.49 -11.72
C PRO A 84 -3.16 12.50 -13.03
N GLY A 85 -4.41 12.02 -13.01
CA GLY A 85 -5.29 11.93 -14.17
C GLY A 85 -4.87 10.93 -15.24
N LYS A 86 -3.83 10.13 -15.02
CA LYS A 86 -3.36 9.10 -15.97
C LYS A 86 -3.62 7.71 -15.40
N THR A 87 -4.59 7.03 -15.99
CA THR A 87 -4.94 5.65 -15.65
C THR A 87 -4.86 4.80 -16.91
N THR A 88 -4.24 3.65 -16.79
CA THR A 88 -4.26 2.60 -17.81
C THR A 88 -4.95 1.37 -17.26
N GLY A 89 -5.40 0.48 -18.14
CA GLY A 89 -6.03 -0.74 -17.69
C GLY A 89 -6.40 -1.65 -18.85
N GLY A 90 -6.85 -2.84 -18.51
CA GLY A 90 -7.27 -3.83 -19.49
C GLY A 90 -8.08 -4.94 -18.87
N ILE A 91 -8.75 -5.70 -19.73
CA ILE A 91 -9.51 -6.88 -19.34
C ILE A 91 -8.52 -7.98 -18.96
N VAL A 92 -8.81 -8.65 -17.86
CA VAL A 92 -8.07 -9.83 -17.38
C VAL A 92 -8.86 -11.09 -17.81
N ALA A 93 -8.17 -12.01 -18.43
CA ALA A 93 -8.77 -13.30 -18.81
C ALA A 93 -9.21 -14.08 -17.56
N SER A 94 -10.30 -14.81 -17.65
CA SER A 94 -10.92 -15.51 -16.51
C SER A 94 -9.98 -16.50 -15.81
N ASP A 95 -9.10 -17.14 -16.56
CA ASP A 95 -8.08 -18.07 -16.04
C ASP A 95 -6.89 -17.37 -15.38
N GLN A 96 -6.73 -16.05 -15.56
CA GLN A 96 -5.67 -15.25 -14.98
C GLN A 96 -6.13 -14.44 -13.74
N VAL A 97 -7.42 -14.39 -13.47
CA VAL A 97 -7.98 -13.53 -12.41
C VAL A 97 -7.37 -13.82 -11.04
N GLU A 98 -7.25 -15.08 -10.66
CA GLU A 98 -6.69 -15.46 -9.35
C GLU A 98 -5.20 -15.08 -9.25
N GLN A 99 -4.42 -15.33 -10.28
CA GLN A 99 -3.02 -14.93 -10.33
C GLN A 99 -2.85 -13.41 -10.21
N VAL A 100 -3.64 -12.64 -10.94
CA VAL A 100 -3.62 -11.17 -10.88
C VAL A 100 -4.03 -10.68 -9.49
N ARG A 101 -5.03 -11.30 -8.88
CA ARG A 101 -5.47 -10.98 -7.51
C ARG A 101 -4.34 -11.18 -6.51
N ASP A 102 -3.68 -12.33 -6.56
CA ASP A 102 -2.55 -12.65 -5.67
C ASP A 102 -1.40 -11.66 -5.87
N TRP A 103 -1.05 -11.35 -7.10
CA TRP A 103 0.01 -10.39 -7.40
C TRP A 103 -0.30 -8.96 -6.92
N VAL A 104 -1.56 -8.53 -7.06
CA VAL A 104 -2.01 -7.24 -6.53
C VAL A 104 -1.96 -7.23 -5.00
N GLN A 105 -2.39 -8.31 -4.34
CA GLN A 105 -2.28 -8.44 -2.88
C GLN A 105 -0.82 -8.46 -2.43
N ASN A 106 0.06 -9.16 -3.13
CA ASN A 106 1.49 -9.20 -2.82
C ASN A 106 2.12 -7.80 -2.92
N TYR A 107 1.76 -7.03 -3.94
CA TYR A 107 2.21 -5.64 -4.05
C TYR A 107 1.80 -4.80 -2.85
N GLN A 108 0.54 -4.90 -2.41
CA GLN A 108 0.06 -4.18 -1.23
C GLN A 108 0.79 -4.61 0.04
N LYS A 109 1.04 -5.91 0.23
CA LYS A 109 1.82 -6.42 1.36
C LYS A 109 3.25 -5.90 1.36
N VAL A 110 3.94 -5.93 0.23
CA VAL A 110 5.30 -5.39 0.10
C VAL A 110 5.33 -3.91 0.45
N LYS A 111 4.41 -3.13 -0.10
CA LYS A 111 4.29 -1.69 0.18
C LYS A 111 4.07 -1.42 1.66
N ASP A 112 3.15 -2.14 2.30
CA ASP A 112 2.84 -2.01 3.72
C ASP A 112 4.05 -2.37 4.61
N HIS A 113 4.77 -3.45 4.29
CA HIS A 113 5.97 -3.84 5.02
C HIS A 113 7.10 -2.82 4.88
N LEU A 114 7.30 -2.26 3.68
CA LEU A 114 8.31 -1.22 3.46
C LEU A 114 7.98 0.05 4.25
N GLU A 115 6.72 0.45 4.32
CA GLU A 115 6.30 1.60 5.14
C GLU A 115 6.54 1.35 6.64
N LYS A 116 6.24 0.15 7.13
CA LYS A 116 6.50 -0.23 8.53
C LYS A 116 7.99 -0.27 8.83
N ILE A 117 8.81 -0.84 7.95
CA ILE A 117 10.27 -0.85 8.09
C ILE A 117 10.81 0.58 8.09
N SER A 118 10.33 1.43 7.19
CA SER A 118 10.72 2.84 7.11
C SER A 118 10.38 3.60 8.40
N ALA A 119 9.20 3.35 8.98
CA ALA A 119 8.81 3.94 10.25
C ALA A 119 9.75 3.54 11.40
N ILE A 120 10.12 2.25 11.47
CA ILE A 120 11.08 1.75 12.47
C ILE A 120 12.45 2.41 12.28
N ASN A 121 12.93 2.52 11.04
CA ASN A 121 14.20 3.15 10.74
C ASN A 121 14.22 4.64 11.13
N ARG A 122 13.13 5.37 10.90
CA ARG A 122 12.98 6.77 11.36
C ARG A 122 13.08 6.87 12.89
N GLU A 123 12.45 5.97 13.62
CA GLU A 123 12.52 5.95 15.10
C GLU A 123 13.95 5.63 15.57
N LEU A 124 14.63 4.68 14.99
CA LEU A 124 16.02 4.35 15.30
C LEU A 124 16.95 5.55 15.06
N LEU A 125 16.81 6.22 13.91
CA LEU A 125 17.58 7.44 13.60
C LEU A 125 17.31 8.57 14.57
N ARG A 126 16.06 8.76 15.01
CA ARG A 126 15.70 9.73 16.01
C ARG A 126 16.45 9.47 17.33
N ARG A 127 16.46 8.22 17.80
CA ARG A 127 17.18 7.82 19.03
C ARG A 127 18.69 8.04 18.93
N GLU A 128 19.30 7.65 17.81
CA GLU A 128 20.73 7.89 17.59
C GLU A 128 21.07 9.38 17.64
N ARG A 129 20.25 10.21 17.02
CA ARG A 129 20.43 11.67 17.07
C ARG A 129 20.35 12.23 18.48
N ASP A 130 19.37 11.76 19.27
CA ASP A 130 19.20 12.20 20.66
C ASP A 130 20.38 11.75 21.54
N GLN A 131 20.89 10.52 21.34
CA GLN A 131 22.10 10.04 22.02
C GLN A 131 23.34 10.88 21.68
N ARG A 132 23.52 11.24 20.40
CA ARG A 132 24.63 12.10 19.96
C ARG A 132 24.55 13.48 20.60
N ARG A 133 23.36 14.06 20.71
CA ARG A 133 23.14 15.35 21.38
C ARG A 133 23.51 15.29 22.87
N ARG A 134 23.07 14.24 23.58
CA ARG A 134 23.40 14.04 24.99
C ARG A 134 24.90 13.86 25.22
N ARG A 135 25.59 13.10 24.35
CA ARG A 135 27.06 12.93 24.44
C ARG A 135 27.81 14.24 24.23
N LYS A 136 27.36 15.09 23.32
CA LYS A 136 27.97 16.41 23.12
C LYS A 136 27.76 17.32 24.34
N ALA A 137 26.53 17.41 24.84
CA ALA A 137 26.23 18.20 26.03
C ALA A 137 27.01 17.74 27.27
N GLY A 138 27.24 16.41 27.46
CA GLY A 138 28.04 15.86 28.54
C GLY A 138 29.56 16.06 28.43
N LYS A 139 30.07 16.46 27.24
CA LYS A 139 31.49 16.80 27.03
C LYS A 139 31.80 18.27 27.25
N GLU A 140 30.80 19.13 27.20
CA GLU A 140 30.94 20.58 27.42
C GLU A 140 30.73 21.00 28.88
N SER A 141 30.45 20.02 29.77
CA SER A 141 30.43 20.18 31.20
C SER A 141 31.70 19.63 31.84
#